data_7c314d34b841405dff9f065157fc7518
#
_entry.id   7c314d34b841405dff9f065157fc7518
#
_cell.length_a   1.000
_cell.length_b   1.000
_cell.length_c   1.000
_cell.angle_alpha   90.00
_cell.angle_beta   90.00
_cell.angle_gamma   90.00
#
_symmetry.space_group_name_H-M   'P 1'
#
loop_
_entity.id
_entity.type
_entity.pdbx_description
1 polymer ?
#
loop_
_entity_poly.entity_id
_entity_poly.type
_entity_poly.pdbx_seq_one_letter_code
_entity_poly.pdbx_strand_id
1 'polypeptide(L)'
;MLAIFVIALLLSVGIANFGRGRFENAMKLGARARSPGGQTAAEVAREFLDAGEAGDVKIVSHNALVTDYFDSRRRTLFLHPDVMNSPSAAAWAVALHEAAHAMQSATMRAAREMRQNNIKLTRYVPALSA
;
A
#
# COMPACT_ATOMS: atom_id res chain seq x y z
N MET A 1 -10.73 -39.30 -1.21
CA MET A 1 -11.08 -37.89 -1.52
C MET A 1 -11.28 -37.06 -0.26
N LEU A 2 -12.20 -37.41 0.66
CA LEU A 2 -12.46 -36.64 1.89
C LEU A 2 -11.20 -36.46 2.77
N ALA A 3 -10.38 -37.48 2.96
CA ALA A 3 -9.17 -37.43 3.75
C ALA A 3 -8.16 -36.39 3.20
N ILE A 4 -8.00 -36.32 1.88
CA ILE A 4 -7.10 -35.36 1.22
C ILE A 4 -7.59 -33.92 1.47
N PHE A 5 -8.89 -33.67 1.38
CA PHE A 5 -9.48 -32.37 1.68
C PHE A 5 -9.26 -31.96 3.14
N VAL A 6 -9.46 -32.88 4.08
CA VAL A 6 -9.23 -32.60 5.51
C VAL A 6 -7.76 -32.29 5.79
N ILE A 7 -6.83 -33.05 5.21
CA ILE A 7 -5.40 -32.80 5.38
C ILE A 7 -5.01 -31.44 4.78
N ALA A 8 -5.48 -31.15 3.57
CA ALA A 8 -5.20 -29.84 2.93
C ALA A 8 -5.75 -28.66 3.75
N LEU A 9 -6.96 -28.80 4.32
CA LEU A 9 -7.56 -27.79 5.18
C LEU A 9 -6.74 -27.60 6.46
N LEU A 10 -6.33 -28.69 7.13
CA LEU A 10 -5.53 -28.60 8.35
C LEU A 10 -4.15 -27.96 8.09
N LEU A 11 -3.51 -28.31 6.96
CA LEU A 11 -2.25 -27.69 6.55
C LEU A 11 -2.43 -26.17 6.27
N SER A 12 -3.50 -25.80 5.57
CA SER A 12 -3.79 -24.39 5.27
C SER A 12 -4.02 -23.58 6.54
N VAL A 13 -4.78 -24.10 7.50
CA VAL A 13 -5.01 -23.46 8.80
C VAL A 13 -3.71 -23.36 9.59
N GLY A 14 -2.89 -24.43 9.58
CA GLY A 14 -1.58 -24.43 10.25
C GLY A 14 -0.63 -23.37 9.70
N ILE A 15 -0.52 -23.26 8.37
CA ILE A 15 0.31 -22.26 7.70
C ILE A 15 -0.20 -20.84 8.00
N ALA A 16 -1.52 -20.63 7.94
CA ALA A 16 -2.12 -19.31 8.22
C ALA A 16 -1.86 -18.88 9.67
N ASN A 17 -2.02 -19.76 10.65
CA ASN A 17 -1.75 -19.48 12.07
C ASN A 17 -0.26 -19.20 12.31
N PHE A 18 0.63 -19.98 11.69
CA PHE A 18 2.07 -19.76 11.79
C PHE A 18 2.49 -18.40 11.22
N GLY A 19 1.96 -18.04 10.03
CA GLY A 19 2.20 -16.74 9.40
C GLY A 19 1.70 -15.58 10.26
N ARG A 20 0.48 -15.72 10.83
CA ARG A 20 -0.10 -14.72 11.73
C ARG A 20 0.78 -14.50 12.97
N GLY A 21 1.21 -15.57 13.63
CA GLY A 21 2.07 -15.47 14.81
C GLY A 21 3.40 -14.80 14.53
N ARG A 22 4.02 -15.07 13.38
CA ARG A 22 5.26 -14.38 12.96
C ARG A 22 5.01 -12.90 12.69
N PHE A 23 3.92 -12.56 12.01
CA PHE A 23 3.55 -11.18 11.75
C PHE A 23 3.29 -10.39 13.04
N GLU A 24 2.50 -10.94 13.96
CA GLU A 24 2.24 -10.31 15.27
C GLU A 24 3.52 -10.07 16.07
N ASN A 25 4.43 -11.04 16.08
CA ASN A 25 5.71 -10.89 16.76
C ASN A 25 6.59 -9.82 16.09
N ALA A 26 6.64 -9.77 14.76
CA ALA A 26 7.36 -8.74 14.03
C ALA A 26 6.78 -7.34 14.31
N MET A 27 5.45 -7.21 14.34
CA MET A 27 4.77 -5.95 14.68
C MET A 27 5.06 -5.51 16.13
N LYS A 28 5.06 -6.45 17.09
CA LYS A 28 5.42 -6.14 18.50
C LYS A 28 6.86 -5.66 18.64
N LEU A 29 7.80 -6.29 17.92
CA LEU A 29 9.20 -5.87 17.90
C LEU A 29 9.34 -4.49 17.23
N GLY A 30 8.68 -4.30 16.09
CA GLY A 30 8.66 -3.03 15.36
C GLY A 30 8.04 -1.88 16.16
N ALA A 31 7.04 -2.17 17.00
CA ALA A 31 6.43 -1.16 17.87
C ALA A 31 7.38 -0.63 18.94
N ARG A 32 8.38 -1.43 19.35
CA ARG A 32 9.42 -1.05 20.31
C ARG A 32 10.61 -0.34 19.65
N ALA A 33 10.85 -0.64 18.37
CA ALA A 33 11.91 0.00 17.60
C ALA A 33 11.47 1.40 17.18
N ARG A 34 12.23 2.42 17.58
CA ARG A 34 11.99 3.81 17.19
C ARG A 34 12.96 4.24 16.10
N SER A 35 12.50 5.13 15.23
CA SER A 35 13.36 5.79 14.27
C SER A 35 14.50 6.55 14.96
N PRO A 36 15.73 6.48 14.47
CA PRO A 36 16.85 7.25 15.00
C PRO A 36 16.61 8.77 14.96
N GLY A 37 15.88 9.26 13.98
CA GLY A 37 15.55 10.68 13.80
C GLY A 37 14.24 11.11 14.45
N GLY A 38 13.48 10.20 15.08
CA GLY A 38 12.19 10.51 15.68
C GLY A 38 11.07 10.85 14.70
N GLN A 39 11.29 10.68 13.38
CA GLN A 39 10.29 10.96 12.34
C GLN A 39 9.04 10.10 12.56
N THR A 40 7.88 10.73 12.41
CA THR A 40 6.58 10.05 12.46
C THR A 40 6.31 9.25 11.19
N ALA A 41 5.38 8.31 11.28
CA ALA A 41 4.97 7.52 10.10
C ALA A 41 4.37 8.39 8.98
N ALA A 42 3.67 9.47 9.34
CA ALA A 42 3.14 10.41 8.35
C ALA A 42 4.25 11.18 7.61
N GLU A 43 5.29 11.62 8.30
CA GLU A 43 6.44 12.30 7.69
C GLU A 43 7.17 11.40 6.71
N VAL A 44 7.45 10.16 7.11
CA VAL A 44 8.10 9.18 6.23
C VAL A 44 7.24 8.80 5.02
N ALA A 45 5.93 8.61 5.22
CA ALA A 45 5.01 8.37 4.11
C ALA A 45 4.96 9.57 3.15
N ARG A 46 5.03 10.80 3.66
CA ARG A 46 5.07 12.01 2.84
C ARG A 46 6.34 12.06 1.98
N GLU A 47 7.50 11.86 2.60
CA GLU A 47 8.77 11.80 1.88
C GLU A 47 8.77 10.72 0.79
N PHE A 48 8.24 9.53 1.10
CA PHE A 48 8.12 8.44 0.14
C PHE A 48 7.21 8.78 -1.05
N LEU A 49 6.05 9.39 -0.80
CA LEU A 49 5.11 9.80 -1.83
C LEU A 49 5.68 10.92 -2.72
N ASP A 50 6.39 11.87 -2.13
CA ASP A 50 7.01 12.98 -2.87
C ASP A 50 8.17 12.49 -3.75
N ALA A 51 9.00 11.58 -3.23
CA ALA A 51 10.09 10.97 -4.00
C ALA A 51 9.58 10.11 -5.18
N GLY A 52 8.36 9.58 -5.06
CA GLY A 52 7.77 8.67 -6.03
C GLY A 52 6.74 9.29 -6.98
N GLU A 53 6.76 10.61 -7.17
CA GLU A 53 5.83 11.33 -8.05
C GLU A 53 4.34 11.19 -7.68
N ALA A 54 4.07 10.92 -6.41
CA ALA A 54 2.71 10.84 -5.84
C ALA A 54 2.43 11.99 -4.85
N GLY A 55 3.05 13.13 -5.04
CA GLY A 55 2.94 14.31 -4.16
C GLY A 55 1.52 14.88 -4.06
N ASP A 56 0.65 14.58 -5.02
CA ASP A 56 -0.77 14.94 -5.01
C ASP A 56 -1.61 14.12 -3.99
N VAL A 57 -1.06 13.04 -3.43
CA VAL A 57 -1.73 12.23 -2.42
C VAL A 57 -1.78 12.97 -1.09
N LYS A 58 -2.98 13.12 -0.54
CA LYS A 58 -3.19 13.72 0.78
C LYS A 58 -3.02 12.66 1.86
N ILE A 59 -2.46 13.04 3.00
CA ILE A 59 -2.41 12.20 4.21
C ILE A 59 -3.37 12.80 5.23
N VAL A 60 -4.35 12.02 5.67
CA VAL A 60 -5.42 12.48 6.57
C VAL A 60 -5.57 11.51 7.73
N SER A 61 -5.74 12.05 8.92
CA SER A 61 -6.06 11.27 10.11
C SER A 61 -7.54 10.87 10.12
N HIS A 62 -7.84 9.64 10.52
CA HIS A 62 -9.21 9.17 10.74
C HIS A 62 -9.33 8.31 12.00
N ASN A 63 -10.45 8.43 12.71
CA ASN A 63 -10.77 7.68 13.93
C ASN A 63 -11.82 6.59 13.70
N ALA A 64 -11.99 6.12 12.48
CA ALA A 64 -12.94 5.05 12.19
C ALA A 64 -12.43 3.69 12.71
N LEU A 65 -13.36 2.75 12.95
CA LEU A 65 -13.01 1.35 13.28
C LEU A 65 -12.34 0.59 12.14
N VAL A 66 -12.15 1.25 11.00
CA VAL A 66 -11.48 0.72 9.82
C VAL A 66 -9.97 0.93 9.98
N THR A 67 -9.20 -0.05 9.54
CA THR A 67 -7.74 0.01 9.46
C THR A 67 -7.25 1.13 8.54
N ASP A 68 -5.96 1.47 8.65
CA ASP A 68 -5.27 2.36 7.71
C ASP A 68 -5.50 1.89 6.26
N TYR A 69 -5.71 2.82 5.32
CA TYR A 69 -5.96 2.49 3.92
C TYR A 69 -5.71 3.65 2.97
N PHE A 70 -5.44 3.33 1.71
CA PHE A 70 -5.37 4.30 0.61
C PHE A 70 -6.66 4.29 -0.21
N ASP A 71 -7.32 5.45 -0.34
CA ASP A 71 -8.44 5.67 -1.24
C ASP A 71 -7.94 6.20 -2.60
N SER A 72 -7.96 5.36 -3.60
CA SER A 72 -7.48 5.68 -4.95
C SER A 72 -8.35 6.71 -5.68
N ARG A 73 -9.65 6.79 -5.35
CA ARG A 73 -10.57 7.76 -5.97
C ARG A 73 -10.35 9.15 -5.44
N ARG A 74 -10.15 9.28 -4.12
CA ARG A 74 -9.90 10.55 -3.43
C ARG A 74 -8.44 10.95 -3.43
N ARG A 75 -7.54 10.07 -3.85
CA ARG A 75 -6.10 10.28 -3.75
C ARG A 75 -5.68 10.64 -2.33
N THR A 76 -6.18 9.87 -1.37
CA THR A 76 -6.01 10.17 0.05
C THR A 76 -5.59 8.91 0.81
N LEU A 77 -4.53 9.04 1.58
CA LEU A 77 -4.04 8.06 2.52
C LEU A 77 -4.66 8.36 3.89
N PHE A 78 -5.46 7.44 4.39
CA PHE A 78 -6.10 7.53 5.69
C PHE A 78 -5.31 6.72 6.71
N LEU A 79 -4.81 7.38 7.74
CA LEU A 79 -4.04 6.77 8.82
C LEU A 79 -4.73 7.00 10.17
N HIS A 80 -4.75 5.98 11.02
CA HIS A 80 -5.18 6.14 12.40
C HIS A 80 -4.21 7.07 13.15
N PRO A 81 -4.65 7.92 14.08
CA PRO A 81 -3.79 8.86 14.81
C PRO A 81 -2.58 8.18 15.49
N ASP A 82 -2.78 6.99 16.05
CA ASP A 82 -1.72 6.23 16.71
C ASP A 82 -0.63 5.75 15.74
N VAL A 83 -0.98 5.50 14.48
CA VAL A 83 -0.03 5.19 13.41
C VAL A 83 0.60 6.47 12.90
N MET A 84 -0.23 7.45 12.53
CA MET A 84 0.18 8.69 11.91
C MET A 84 1.28 9.42 12.69
N ASN A 85 1.11 9.51 14.02
CA ASN A 85 1.98 10.27 14.92
C ASN A 85 3.09 9.42 15.56
N SER A 86 3.16 8.14 15.26
CA SER A 86 4.12 7.23 15.87
C SER A 86 5.47 7.23 15.13
N PRO A 87 6.60 7.33 15.84
CA PRO A 87 7.93 7.17 15.26
C PRO A 87 8.40 5.70 15.28
N SER A 88 7.51 4.73 15.51
CA SER A 88 7.88 3.32 15.58
C SER A 88 8.05 2.70 14.19
N ALA A 89 8.95 1.72 14.09
CA ALA A 89 9.16 0.98 12.84
C ALA A 89 7.90 0.25 12.37
N ALA A 90 7.04 -0.21 13.29
CA ALA A 90 5.75 -0.83 12.94
C ALA A 90 4.80 0.18 12.29
N ALA A 91 4.68 1.39 12.84
CA ALA A 91 3.86 2.45 12.26
C ALA A 91 4.39 2.89 10.88
N TRP A 92 5.71 2.99 10.73
CA TRP A 92 6.32 3.26 9.44
C TRP A 92 5.99 2.19 8.42
N ALA A 93 6.09 0.91 8.79
CA ALA A 93 5.76 -0.20 7.90
C ALA A 93 4.31 -0.14 7.42
N VAL A 94 3.36 0.18 8.30
CA VAL A 94 1.94 0.36 7.94
C VAL A 94 1.78 1.53 6.99
N ALA A 95 2.28 2.71 7.33
CA ALA A 95 2.11 3.91 6.53
C ALA A 95 2.78 3.79 5.14
N LEU A 96 3.98 3.20 5.07
CA LEU A 96 4.67 2.94 3.81
C LEU A 96 3.98 1.87 2.96
N HIS A 97 3.37 0.85 3.59
CA HIS A 97 2.57 -0.15 2.88
C HIS A 97 1.40 0.51 2.14
N GLU A 98 0.64 1.34 2.83
CA GLU A 98 -0.50 2.06 2.23
C GLU A 98 -0.04 3.13 1.22
N ALA A 99 1.09 3.81 1.47
CA ALA A 99 1.69 4.73 0.51
C ALA A 99 2.16 4.01 -0.77
N ALA A 100 2.64 2.77 -0.66
CA ALA A 100 3.01 1.96 -1.82
C ALA A 100 1.80 1.64 -2.74
N HIS A 101 0.60 1.46 -2.17
CA HIS A 101 -0.62 1.33 -2.97
C HIS A 101 -0.93 2.61 -3.77
N ALA A 102 -0.62 3.78 -3.22
CA ALA A 102 -0.75 5.05 -3.93
C ALA A 102 0.22 5.13 -5.13
N MET A 103 1.45 4.68 -4.94
CA MET A 103 2.47 4.61 -6.00
C MET A 103 2.06 3.66 -7.12
N GLN A 104 1.60 2.45 -6.77
CA GLN A 104 1.10 1.47 -7.76
C GLN A 104 -0.06 2.04 -8.57
N SER A 105 -0.99 2.74 -7.93
CA SER A 105 -2.12 3.35 -8.63
C SER A 105 -1.69 4.48 -9.56
N ALA A 106 -0.66 5.23 -9.24
CA ALA A 106 -0.09 6.26 -10.11
C ALA A 106 0.55 5.64 -11.37
N THR A 107 1.40 4.63 -11.19
CA THR A 107 2.03 3.90 -12.29
C THR A 107 1.02 3.24 -13.23
N MET A 108 -0.03 2.63 -12.68
CA MET A 108 -1.10 2.03 -13.50
C MET A 108 -1.88 3.07 -14.30
N ARG A 109 -2.09 4.27 -13.78
CA ARG A 109 -2.74 5.37 -14.52
C ARG A 109 -1.87 5.83 -15.67
N ALA A 110 -0.59 6.09 -15.42
CA ALA A 110 0.35 6.47 -16.46
C ALA A 110 0.41 5.44 -17.59
N ALA A 111 0.46 4.15 -17.25
CA ALA A 111 0.43 3.06 -18.22
C ALA A 111 -0.89 3.02 -19.03
N ARG A 112 -2.04 3.29 -18.40
CA ARG A 112 -3.34 3.38 -19.10
C ARG A 112 -3.40 4.57 -20.06
N GLU A 113 -2.90 5.72 -19.62
CA GLU A 113 -2.84 6.94 -20.45
C GLU A 113 -1.94 6.73 -21.68
N MET A 114 -0.75 6.15 -21.48
CA MET A 114 0.15 5.80 -22.58
C MET A 114 -0.51 4.83 -23.56
N ARG A 115 -1.22 3.80 -23.07
CA ARG A 115 -1.95 2.86 -23.93
C ARG A 115 -3.06 3.54 -24.71
N GLN A 116 -3.83 4.43 -24.09
CA GLN A 116 -4.91 5.17 -24.76
C GLN A 116 -4.35 6.12 -25.83
N ASN A 117 -3.23 6.78 -25.56
CA ASN A 117 -2.57 7.65 -26.52
C ASN A 117 -2.02 6.87 -27.71
N ASN A 118 -1.43 5.70 -27.48
CA ASN A 118 -0.97 4.82 -28.55
C ASN A 118 -2.13 4.32 -29.43
N ILE A 119 -3.28 3.97 -28.84
CA ILE A 119 -4.49 3.56 -29.59
C ILE A 119 -5.01 4.73 -30.46
N LYS A 120 -4.99 5.96 -29.95
CA LYS A 120 -5.37 7.14 -30.73
C LYS A 120 -4.42 7.37 -31.91
N LEU A 121 -3.10 7.27 -31.68
CA LEU A 121 -2.09 7.41 -32.73
C LEU A 121 -2.24 6.36 -33.83
N THR A 122 -2.42 5.08 -33.48
CA THR A 122 -2.57 4.00 -34.46
C THR A 122 -3.88 4.11 -35.25
N ARG A 123 -4.88 4.81 -34.76
CA ARG A 123 -6.15 5.04 -35.45
C ARG A 123 -6.02 6.01 -36.65
N TYR A 124 -5.00 6.88 -36.61
CA TYR A 124 -4.75 7.87 -37.66
C TYR A 124 -3.66 7.45 -38.67
N VAL A 125 -2.88 6.42 -38.38
CA VAL A 125 -1.81 5.93 -39.25
C VAL A 125 -2.31 5.38 -40.60
N PRO A 126 -3.45 4.69 -40.70
CA PRO A 126 -3.97 4.22 -42.00
C PRO A 126 -4.39 5.36 -42.95
N ALA A 127 -4.67 6.54 -42.46
CA ALA A 127 -5.09 7.69 -43.29
C ALA A 127 -3.93 8.38 -44.02
N LEU A 128 -2.67 8.04 -43.64
CA LEU A 128 -1.46 8.62 -44.25
C LEU A 128 -0.77 7.69 -45.25
N SER A 129 -1.31 6.48 -45.48
CA SER A 129 -0.78 5.49 -46.41
C SER A 129 -1.69 5.25 -47.67
N ALA A 130 -2.64 6.12 -47.86
CA ALA A 130 -3.45 6.24 -49.07
C ALA A 130 -3.09 7.56 -49.83
#